data_cb97f27b39a3a7d445d956e0b20b6204
#
_entry.id   cb97f27b39a3a7d445d956e0b20b6204
#
_cell.length_a   1.000
_cell.length_b   1.000
_cell.length_c   1.000
_cell.angle_alpha   90.00
_cell.angle_beta   90.00
_cell.angle_gamma   90.00
#
_symmetry.space_group_name_H-M   'P 1'
#
loop_
_entity.id
_entity.type
_entity.pdbx_description
1 polymer ?
#
loop_
_entity_poly.entity_id
_entity_poly.type
_entity_poly.pdbx_seq_one_letter_code
_entity_poly.pdbx_strand_id
1 'polypeptide(L)'
;MKKVLIGILGLVACFSAMAQQKELSGLDEMIVSKFLAGTVFSMNKEQKISDLAWNPHATFKGVYLKHLIAGKDTGDKLSCHIVKIEPECVLDTHSHDGKIEIHEVVAGSGKMYLDGREINYLPGQICLIPANVPHKVVAGKEGMYILAKFTPSLL
;
A
#
# COMPACT_ATOMS: atom_id res chain seq x y z
N MET A 1 37.36 9.66 -41.11
CA MET A 1 36.11 10.37 -40.88
C MET A 1 35.10 9.42 -40.23
N LYS A 2 35.12 9.33 -38.91
CA LYS A 2 34.14 8.59 -38.10
C LYS A 2 33.85 9.48 -36.89
N LYS A 3 32.82 10.30 -36.98
CA LYS A 3 32.26 11.03 -35.82
C LYS A 3 30.74 11.09 -35.94
N VAL A 4 30.11 11.00 -34.80
CA VAL A 4 28.71 11.31 -34.49
C VAL A 4 27.71 10.22 -34.81
N LEU A 5 27.55 9.30 -33.85
CA LEU A 5 26.31 8.55 -33.65
C LEU A 5 26.03 8.15 -32.18
N ILE A 6 26.58 8.88 -31.18
CA ILE A 6 26.42 8.51 -29.77
C ILE A 6 25.38 9.41 -29.03
N GLY A 7 24.96 10.53 -29.63
CA GLY A 7 24.14 11.53 -28.94
C GLY A 7 22.63 11.30 -28.95
N ILE A 8 22.11 10.43 -29.80
CA ILE A 8 20.64 10.34 -30.04
C ILE A 8 19.99 9.23 -29.20
N LEU A 9 20.71 8.13 -28.91
CA LEU A 9 20.14 7.03 -28.13
C LEU A 9 19.89 7.38 -26.64
N GLY A 10 20.73 8.23 -26.04
CA GLY A 10 20.60 8.59 -24.64
C GLY A 10 19.40 9.48 -24.33
N LEU A 11 19.04 10.39 -25.29
CA LEU A 11 17.91 11.30 -25.11
C LEU A 11 16.55 10.58 -25.22
N VAL A 12 16.44 9.62 -26.13
CA VAL A 12 15.19 8.88 -26.34
C VAL A 12 14.89 7.96 -25.16
N ALA A 13 15.90 7.34 -24.55
CA ALA A 13 15.73 6.48 -23.39
C ALA A 13 15.30 7.28 -22.13
N CYS A 14 15.83 8.49 -21.93
CA CYS A 14 15.42 9.36 -20.83
C CYS A 14 13.96 9.87 -20.99
N PHE A 15 13.55 10.23 -22.22
CA PHE A 15 12.19 10.70 -22.47
C PHE A 15 11.16 9.58 -22.28
N SER A 16 11.45 8.36 -22.70
CA SER A 16 10.54 7.23 -22.51
C SER A 16 10.41 6.84 -21.04
N ALA A 17 11.49 6.87 -20.24
CA ALA A 17 11.43 6.59 -18.81
C ALA A 17 10.64 7.64 -18.02
N MET A 18 10.77 8.94 -18.37
CA MET A 18 10.02 10.00 -17.72
C MET A 18 8.53 9.99 -18.11
N ALA A 19 8.19 9.68 -19.36
CA ALA A 19 6.82 9.53 -19.82
C ALA A 19 6.14 8.32 -19.15
N GLN A 20 6.83 7.20 -19.04
CA GLN A 20 6.33 5.99 -18.39
C GLN A 20 6.10 6.18 -16.89
N GLN A 21 6.97 6.93 -16.19
CA GLN A 21 6.81 7.24 -14.78
C GLN A 21 5.60 8.15 -14.52
N LYS A 22 5.27 9.07 -15.44
CA LYS A 22 4.08 9.93 -15.35
C LYS A 22 2.79 9.16 -15.61
N GLU A 23 2.80 8.20 -16.53
CA GLU A 23 1.65 7.31 -16.81
C GLU A 23 1.38 6.38 -15.62
N LEU A 24 2.41 5.84 -14.97
CA LEU A 24 2.25 4.99 -13.78
C LEU A 24 1.62 5.76 -12.60
N SER A 25 2.02 7.02 -12.34
CA SER A 25 1.42 7.80 -11.26
C SER A 25 -0.05 8.14 -11.53
N GLY A 26 -0.41 8.48 -12.76
CA GLY A 26 -1.80 8.71 -13.15
C GLY A 26 -2.67 7.46 -13.08
N LEU A 27 -2.10 6.28 -13.34
CA LEU A 27 -2.78 5.01 -13.16
C LEU A 27 -3.01 4.69 -11.69
N ASP A 28 -2.03 4.93 -10.83
CA ASP A 28 -2.15 4.73 -9.39
C ASP A 28 -3.24 5.61 -8.77
N GLU A 29 -3.31 6.89 -9.14
CA GLU A 29 -4.38 7.79 -8.71
C GLU A 29 -5.76 7.28 -9.16
N MET A 30 -5.88 6.80 -10.39
CA MET A 30 -7.11 6.24 -10.92
C MET A 30 -7.52 4.96 -10.18
N ILE A 31 -6.57 4.07 -9.88
CA ILE A 31 -6.83 2.82 -9.12
C ILE A 31 -7.33 3.15 -7.72
N VAL A 32 -6.64 4.04 -7.01
CA VAL A 32 -7.05 4.47 -5.66
C VAL A 32 -8.42 5.12 -5.68
N SER A 33 -8.67 6.03 -6.63
CA SER A 33 -9.96 6.70 -6.78
C SER A 33 -11.10 5.71 -6.99
N LYS A 34 -10.92 4.73 -7.91
CA LYS A 34 -11.91 3.68 -8.17
C LYS A 34 -12.11 2.77 -6.96
N PHE A 35 -11.02 2.40 -6.27
CA PHE A 35 -11.11 1.58 -5.07
C PHE A 35 -11.90 2.30 -3.96
N LEU A 36 -11.59 3.57 -3.69
CA LEU A 36 -12.26 4.36 -2.66
C LEU A 36 -13.73 4.70 -2.99
N ALA A 37 -14.10 4.69 -4.28
CA ALA A 37 -15.48 4.81 -4.73
C ALA A 37 -16.25 3.48 -4.69
N GLY A 38 -15.59 2.38 -4.36
CA GLY A 38 -16.17 1.04 -4.30
C GLY A 38 -17.09 0.80 -3.11
N THR A 39 -17.59 -0.42 -3.02
CA THR A 39 -18.53 -0.85 -1.96
C THR A 39 -18.06 -2.18 -1.38
N VAL A 40 -18.09 -2.31 -0.07
CA VAL A 40 -17.95 -3.59 0.63
C VAL A 40 -19.33 -4.24 0.74
N PHE A 41 -19.48 -5.42 0.18
CA PHE A 41 -20.70 -6.23 0.28
C PHE A 41 -20.54 -7.32 1.32
N SER A 42 -21.54 -7.54 2.14
CA SER A 42 -21.70 -8.70 3.01
C SER A 42 -23.11 -9.28 2.84
N MET A 43 -23.41 -10.39 3.52
CA MET A 43 -24.74 -11.04 3.39
C MET A 43 -25.90 -10.07 3.66
N ASN A 44 -25.74 -9.16 4.59
CA ASN A 44 -26.83 -8.32 5.09
C ASN A 44 -26.54 -6.82 5.01
N LYS A 45 -25.41 -6.40 4.39
CA LYS A 45 -24.98 -5.01 4.40
C LYS A 45 -24.19 -4.65 3.15
N GLU A 46 -24.47 -3.46 2.64
CA GLU A 46 -23.63 -2.76 1.68
C GLU A 46 -23.04 -1.52 2.35
N GLN A 47 -21.73 -1.35 2.26
CA GLN A 47 -21.03 -0.22 2.85
C GLN A 47 -20.15 0.45 1.79
N LYS A 48 -20.48 1.67 1.41
CA LYS A 48 -19.61 2.45 0.52
C LYS A 48 -18.29 2.75 1.23
N ILE A 49 -17.18 2.52 0.56
CA ILE A 49 -15.85 2.78 1.11
C ILE A 49 -15.63 4.28 1.34
N SER A 50 -16.24 5.14 0.49
CA SER A 50 -16.22 6.59 0.67
C SER A 50 -16.77 7.05 2.02
N ASP A 51 -17.78 6.37 2.55
CA ASP A 51 -18.48 6.76 3.79
C ASP A 51 -17.72 6.31 5.06
N LEU A 52 -16.70 5.46 4.91
CA LEU A 52 -15.85 5.05 6.02
C LEU A 52 -14.84 6.17 6.35
N ALA A 53 -14.64 6.42 7.64
CA ALA A 53 -13.64 7.40 8.09
C ALA A 53 -12.21 6.93 7.84
N TRP A 54 -11.30 7.86 7.57
CA TRP A 54 -9.89 7.66 7.75
C TRP A 54 -9.53 7.84 9.22
N ASN A 55 -9.06 6.79 9.86
CA ASN A 55 -8.64 6.79 11.24
C ASN A 55 -7.11 6.97 11.30
N PRO A 56 -6.60 8.07 11.90
CA PRO A 56 -5.17 8.23 12.07
C PRO A 56 -4.62 7.10 12.95
N HIS A 57 -3.46 6.58 12.60
CA HIS A 57 -2.77 5.61 13.44
C HIS A 57 -2.39 6.24 14.77
N ALA A 58 -2.61 5.54 15.87
CA ALA A 58 -2.42 6.09 17.22
C ALA A 58 -0.97 6.55 17.49
N THR A 59 0.02 5.91 16.86
CA THR A 59 1.44 6.13 17.12
C THR A 59 2.17 6.76 15.93
N PHE A 60 1.85 6.33 14.70
CA PHE A 60 2.65 6.69 13.52
C PHE A 60 2.00 7.82 12.75
N LYS A 61 2.64 9.00 12.78
CA LYS A 61 2.17 10.19 12.07
C LYS A 61 2.21 9.99 10.55
N GLY A 62 1.18 10.46 9.86
CA GLY A 62 1.04 10.33 8.40
C GLY A 62 0.57 8.93 7.97
N VAL A 63 0.16 8.09 8.90
CA VAL A 63 -0.44 6.77 8.64
C VAL A 63 -1.92 6.79 9.02
N TYR A 64 -2.77 6.31 8.13
CA TYR A 64 -4.22 6.29 8.30
C TYR A 64 -4.80 4.95 7.85
N LEU A 65 -5.86 4.50 8.51
CA LEU A 65 -6.58 3.28 8.17
C LEU A 65 -8.06 3.57 7.89
N LYS A 66 -8.60 2.94 6.84
CA LYS A 66 -10.04 2.72 6.70
C LYS A 66 -10.33 1.25 7.00
N HIS A 67 -11.23 1.01 7.94
CA HIS A 67 -11.62 -0.34 8.32
C HIS A 67 -12.74 -0.83 7.40
N LEU A 68 -12.39 -1.67 6.41
CA LEU A 68 -13.31 -2.20 5.41
C LEU A 68 -14.14 -3.35 5.98
N ILE A 69 -13.47 -4.27 6.69
CA ILE A 69 -14.06 -5.42 7.38
C ILE A 69 -13.43 -5.48 8.76
N ALA A 70 -14.25 -5.46 9.79
CA ALA A 70 -13.79 -5.58 11.18
C ALA A 70 -14.04 -7.00 11.71
N GLY A 71 -13.39 -7.37 12.82
CA GLY A 71 -13.53 -8.68 13.43
C GLY A 71 -14.97 -9.04 13.78
N LYS A 72 -15.76 -8.09 14.27
CA LYS A 72 -17.21 -8.28 14.52
C LYS A 72 -18.00 -8.79 13.32
N ASP A 73 -17.55 -8.50 12.09
CA ASP A 73 -18.19 -8.93 10.85
C ASP A 73 -17.82 -10.37 10.47
N THR A 74 -16.78 -10.96 11.11
CA THR A 74 -16.19 -12.25 10.76
C THR A 74 -16.06 -13.22 11.94
N GLY A 75 -16.61 -12.85 13.12
CA GLY A 75 -16.40 -13.61 14.35
C GLY A 75 -14.93 -13.64 14.78
N ASP A 76 -14.26 -12.50 14.66
CA ASP A 76 -12.84 -12.24 14.99
C ASP A 76 -11.82 -13.08 14.21
N LYS A 77 -12.25 -13.71 13.10
CA LYS A 77 -11.36 -14.56 12.29
C LYS A 77 -10.50 -13.77 11.30
N LEU A 78 -11.02 -12.64 10.81
CA LEU A 78 -10.35 -11.84 9.81
C LEU A 78 -10.78 -10.38 9.92
N SER A 79 -9.85 -9.48 9.63
CA SER A 79 -10.17 -8.09 9.32
C SER A 79 -9.44 -7.63 8.07
N CYS A 80 -9.97 -6.58 7.42
CA CYS A 80 -9.40 -6.00 6.21
C CYS A 80 -9.45 -4.49 6.29
N HIS A 81 -8.31 -3.85 6.01
CA HIS A 81 -8.14 -2.42 6.12
C HIS A 81 -7.40 -1.89 4.89
N ILE A 82 -7.78 -0.69 4.42
CA ILE A 82 -6.89 0.05 3.54
C ILE A 82 -6.03 0.98 4.39
N VAL A 83 -4.72 0.85 4.26
CA VAL A 83 -3.71 1.66 4.94
C VAL A 83 -3.19 2.68 3.94
N LYS A 84 -3.27 3.96 4.30
CA LYS A 84 -2.63 5.06 3.59
C LYS A 84 -1.41 5.50 4.38
N ILE A 85 -0.26 5.57 3.73
CA ILE A 85 0.95 6.18 4.27
C ILE A 85 1.25 7.41 3.40
N GLU A 86 1.27 8.59 4.02
CA GLU A 86 1.55 9.84 3.33
C GLU A 86 2.98 9.89 2.76
N PRO A 87 3.26 10.78 1.78
CA PRO A 87 4.59 10.93 1.21
C PRO A 87 5.68 11.01 2.26
N GLU A 88 6.72 10.18 2.08
CA GLU A 88 7.91 10.12 2.93
C GLU A 88 7.64 9.80 4.42
N CYS A 89 6.40 9.39 4.75
CA CYS A 89 6.05 8.94 6.09
C CYS A 89 6.37 7.45 6.30
N VAL A 90 6.36 7.07 7.57
CA VAL A 90 6.83 5.74 8.00
C VAL A 90 5.78 5.09 8.90
N LEU A 91 5.36 3.90 8.52
CA LEU A 91 4.76 2.92 9.42
C LEU A 91 5.93 2.17 10.08
N ASP A 92 6.38 2.67 11.24
CA ASP A 92 7.64 2.25 11.83
C ASP A 92 7.58 0.84 12.41
N THR A 93 8.72 0.35 12.88
CA THR A 93 8.89 -1.04 13.31
C THR A 93 7.87 -1.41 14.39
N HIS A 94 7.06 -2.41 14.08
CA HIS A 94 6.03 -2.97 14.94
C HIS A 94 5.80 -4.45 14.60
N SER A 95 5.03 -5.12 15.42
CA SER A 95 4.59 -6.51 15.20
C SER A 95 3.18 -6.69 15.73
N HIS A 96 2.51 -7.76 15.30
CA HIS A 96 1.16 -8.10 15.74
C HIS A 96 1.18 -9.42 16.49
N ASP A 97 0.84 -9.35 17.78
CA ASP A 97 0.84 -10.54 18.64
C ASP A 97 -0.19 -11.57 18.19
N GLY A 98 0.30 -12.75 17.86
CA GLY A 98 -0.51 -13.90 17.43
C GLY A 98 -1.25 -13.70 16.09
N LYS A 99 -0.99 -12.64 15.34
CA LYS A 99 -1.72 -12.33 14.08
C LYS A 99 -0.80 -12.43 12.87
N ILE A 100 -1.25 -13.16 11.87
CA ILE A 100 -0.68 -13.12 10.53
C ILE A 100 -1.24 -11.89 9.80
N GLU A 101 -0.39 -11.17 9.11
CA GLU A 101 -0.78 -10.05 8.26
C GLU A 101 -0.43 -10.31 6.80
N ILE A 102 -1.29 -9.87 5.89
CA ILE A 102 -1.02 -9.86 4.46
C ILE A 102 -1.12 -8.43 3.97
N HIS A 103 -0.07 -7.92 3.36
CA HIS A 103 -0.08 -6.69 2.59
C HIS A 103 -0.26 -6.97 1.11
N GLU A 104 -1.13 -6.21 0.46
CA GLU A 104 -1.24 -6.09 -0.99
C GLU A 104 -1.01 -4.63 -1.34
N VAL A 105 0.06 -4.31 -2.06
CA VAL A 105 0.33 -2.92 -2.47
C VAL A 105 -0.62 -2.54 -3.59
N VAL A 106 -1.48 -1.55 -3.32
CA VAL A 106 -2.52 -1.10 -4.26
C VAL A 106 -1.98 -0.02 -5.18
N ALA A 107 -1.24 0.97 -4.61
CA ALA A 107 -0.74 2.13 -5.35
C ALA A 107 0.43 2.79 -4.61
N GLY A 108 1.19 3.61 -5.31
CA GLY A 108 2.36 4.28 -4.79
C GLY A 108 3.57 3.36 -4.70
N SER A 109 4.61 3.80 -4.01
CA SER A 109 5.85 3.04 -3.88
C SER A 109 6.50 3.24 -2.52
N GLY A 110 7.39 2.32 -2.15
CA GLY A 110 8.11 2.41 -0.89
C GLY A 110 9.07 1.26 -0.67
N LYS A 111 9.44 1.08 0.58
CA LYS A 111 10.26 -0.04 1.04
C LYS A 111 9.62 -0.71 2.23
N MET A 112 9.62 -2.03 2.21
CA MET A 112 9.27 -2.90 3.32
C MET A 112 10.52 -3.48 3.94
N TYR A 113 10.60 -3.47 5.24
CA TYR A 113 11.63 -4.17 6.02
C TYR A 113 10.93 -5.28 6.81
N LEU A 114 11.27 -6.52 6.50
CA LEU A 114 10.70 -7.71 7.13
C LEU A 114 11.83 -8.58 7.65
N ASP A 115 11.92 -8.72 8.96
CA ASP A 115 12.98 -9.51 9.63
C ASP A 115 14.39 -9.18 9.12
N GLY A 116 14.69 -7.86 9.02
CA GLY A 116 15.97 -7.36 8.52
C GLY A 116 16.16 -7.37 7.01
N ARG A 117 15.23 -7.96 6.26
CA ARG A 117 15.26 -7.97 4.80
C ARG A 117 14.58 -6.73 4.23
N GLU A 118 15.26 -5.99 3.35
CA GLU A 118 14.68 -4.89 2.59
C GLU A 118 14.01 -5.42 1.31
N ILE A 119 12.79 -4.98 1.05
CA ILE A 119 11.97 -5.34 -0.13
C ILE A 119 11.46 -4.04 -0.76
N ASN A 120 11.63 -3.86 -2.05
CA ASN A 120 10.97 -2.77 -2.78
C ASN A 120 9.47 -3.04 -2.81
N TYR A 121 8.68 -2.06 -2.36
CA TYR A 121 7.23 -2.17 -2.27
C TYR A 121 6.59 -1.39 -3.42
N LEU A 122 6.05 -2.14 -4.38
CA LEU A 122 5.46 -1.60 -5.62
C LEU A 122 4.07 -2.19 -5.83
N PRO A 123 3.19 -1.52 -6.59
CA PRO A 123 1.85 -2.03 -6.89
C PRO A 123 1.86 -3.46 -7.43
N GLY A 124 0.90 -4.26 -6.95
CA GLY A 124 0.76 -5.68 -7.29
C GLY A 124 1.63 -6.63 -6.47
N GLN A 125 2.52 -6.14 -5.61
CA GLN A 125 3.27 -6.99 -4.69
C GLN A 125 2.43 -7.39 -3.49
N ILE A 126 2.63 -8.63 -3.07
CA ILE A 126 1.98 -9.22 -1.90
C ILE A 126 3.07 -9.66 -0.92
N CYS A 127 2.90 -9.33 0.36
CA CYS A 127 3.78 -9.75 1.43
C CYS A 127 2.99 -10.47 2.50
N LEU A 128 3.42 -11.69 2.83
CA LEU A 128 2.96 -12.43 3.99
C LEU A 128 3.89 -12.13 5.18
N ILE A 129 3.32 -11.59 6.24
CA ILE A 129 4.00 -11.25 7.49
C ILE A 129 3.53 -12.23 8.56
N PRO A 130 4.42 -13.14 9.02
CA PRO A 130 4.05 -14.08 10.07
C PRO A 130 3.77 -13.38 11.41
N ALA A 131 3.01 -14.04 12.28
CA ALA A 131 2.72 -13.53 13.60
C ALA A 131 4.02 -13.21 14.38
N ASN A 132 4.00 -12.10 15.09
CA ASN A 132 5.10 -11.61 15.93
C ASN A 132 6.37 -11.19 15.19
N VAL A 133 6.40 -11.22 13.86
CA VAL A 133 7.58 -10.80 13.09
C VAL A 133 7.63 -9.27 12.97
N PRO A 134 8.72 -8.63 13.44
CA PRO A 134 8.89 -7.19 13.29
C PRO A 134 8.96 -6.78 11.83
N HIS A 135 8.22 -5.73 11.51
CA HIS A 135 8.22 -5.18 10.16
C HIS A 135 8.00 -3.66 10.17
N LYS A 136 8.36 -3.01 9.04
CA LYS A 136 8.33 -1.58 8.87
C LYS A 136 8.09 -1.24 7.42
N VAL A 137 7.30 -0.20 7.14
CA VAL A 137 7.08 0.31 5.79
C VAL A 137 7.49 1.78 5.72
N VAL A 138 8.30 2.13 4.74
CA VAL A 138 8.70 3.50 4.43
C VAL A 138 8.10 3.88 3.09
N ALA A 139 7.17 4.82 3.08
CA ALA A 139 6.58 5.31 1.83
C ALA A 139 7.56 6.18 1.05
N GLY A 140 7.48 6.10 -0.27
CA GLY A 140 8.21 6.96 -1.18
C GLY A 140 7.59 8.36 -1.31
N LYS A 141 8.06 9.12 -2.29
CA LYS A 141 7.69 10.53 -2.50
C LYS A 141 6.22 10.77 -2.84
N GLU A 142 5.51 9.76 -3.31
CA GLU A 142 4.09 9.84 -3.66
C GLU A 142 3.17 9.25 -2.58
N GLY A 143 3.76 8.76 -1.49
CA GLY A 143 3.04 7.98 -0.50
C GLY A 143 2.69 6.58 -1.02
N MET A 144 1.84 5.86 -0.31
CA MET A 144 1.38 4.55 -0.76
C MET A 144 0.06 4.13 -0.12
N TYR A 145 -0.60 3.18 -0.79
CA TYR A 145 -1.82 2.53 -0.33
C TYR A 145 -1.62 1.02 -0.30
N ILE A 146 -1.95 0.43 0.83
CA ILE A 146 -1.81 -1.01 1.08
C ILE A 146 -3.16 -1.55 1.51
N LEU A 147 -3.59 -2.68 0.95
CA LEU A 147 -4.69 -3.47 1.48
C LEU A 147 -4.09 -4.46 2.49
N ALA A 148 -4.33 -4.20 3.78
CA ALA A 148 -3.85 -5.03 4.87
C ALA A 148 -4.95 -5.95 5.40
N LYS A 149 -4.66 -7.24 5.53
CA LYS A 149 -5.58 -8.26 6.05
C LYS A 149 -4.93 -8.97 7.23
N PHE A 150 -5.72 -9.24 8.26
CA PHE A 150 -5.25 -9.88 9.49
C PHE A 150 -6.06 -11.12 9.81
N THR A 151 -5.39 -12.15 10.28
CA THR A 151 -6.01 -13.36 10.85
C THR A 151 -5.22 -13.81 12.10
N PRO A 152 -5.86 -13.90 13.30
CA PRO A 152 -7.17 -13.34 13.67
C PRO A 152 -7.28 -11.84 13.36
N SER A 153 -8.49 -11.28 13.49
CA SER A 153 -8.76 -9.86 13.20
C SER A 153 -7.86 -8.92 13.99
N LEU A 154 -7.52 -7.76 13.40
CA LEU A 154 -6.80 -6.69 14.09
C LEU A 154 -7.71 -5.98 15.10
N LEU A 155 -8.98 -5.74 14.71
CA LEU A 155 -10.02 -5.00 15.45
C LEU A 155 -11.34 -5.77 15.40
#